data_52cfc46e396159977379a19ec79585cc
#
_entry.id   52cfc46e396159977379a19ec79585cc
#
_cell.length_a   1.000
_cell.length_b   1.000
_cell.length_c   1.000
_cell.angle_alpha   90.00
_cell.angle_beta   90.00
_cell.angle_gamma   90.00
#
_symmetry.space_group_name_H-M   'P 1'
#
loop_
_entity.id
_entity.type
_entity.pdbx_description
1 polymer ?
#
loop_
_entity_poly.entity_id
_entity_poly.type
_entity_poly.pdbx_seq_one_letter_code
_entity_poly.pdbx_strand_id
1 'polypeptide(L)'
;MSISTAEERVLEAIDEAALVQEVVDLIRVPSITGTDAESELQHRHAEQLRELGFAVDAWKFDLDDLYAHPGFPGVEVERHEGYGVVGTIGGAATGQDAAPALVLQGHVDVVPTGDLDKWVDRDPWSGAIRDGIVHGRGACDMKAGAAANLAVARAIVASGVVLERPFAVHSVVSEEDGGLGAFATMLRGHRGDSAVLTEPTSGRLVIANAGALTFELRIAGRAAHGSTRLEGHSAIEAFLPVHAALLELERERNADPDPLFTTTGLPYPISIGTVRAGDWASSVPDLLVAEGRLGVRLDEAPADARASLESAVARVAGSDPWLRDHPVEVSWPGGQFASGRIDGAHPFIDEIADAIADVEGRPTERVAAPYGSDLRLYAGIGGIPTLHYGPGDVRFAHAPREQVPVAELVQVTRSLAVLAARRCGAHL
;
A
#
# COMPACT_ATOMS: atom_id res chain seq x y z
N MET A 1 4.77 27.96 -10.14
CA MET A 1 4.57 28.52 -11.54
C MET A 1 3.09 28.88 -11.68
N SER A 2 2.69 29.77 -12.57
CA SER A 2 1.26 30.01 -12.81
C SER A 2 0.68 28.87 -13.65
N ILE A 3 -0.58 28.50 -13.39
CA ILE A 3 -1.33 27.52 -14.18
C ILE A 3 -1.45 28.01 -15.63
N SER A 4 -1.11 27.18 -16.60
CA SER A 4 -1.21 27.46 -18.04
C SER A 4 -2.63 27.28 -18.59
N THR A 5 -2.94 27.81 -19.78
CA THR A 5 -4.25 27.64 -20.40
C THR A 5 -4.61 26.16 -20.67
N ALA A 6 -3.63 25.30 -20.98
CA ALA A 6 -3.87 23.88 -21.16
C ALA A 6 -4.22 23.20 -19.81
N GLU A 7 -3.50 23.57 -18.75
CA GLU A 7 -3.79 23.08 -17.39
C GLU A 7 -5.16 23.56 -16.90
N GLU A 8 -5.53 24.85 -17.16
CA GLU A 8 -6.86 25.38 -16.85
C GLU A 8 -7.96 24.56 -17.52
N ARG A 9 -7.80 24.21 -18.80
CA ARG A 9 -8.77 23.37 -19.51
C ARG A 9 -8.90 21.98 -18.90
N VAL A 10 -7.80 21.35 -18.50
CA VAL A 10 -7.85 20.05 -17.82
C VAL A 10 -8.55 20.17 -16.46
N LEU A 11 -8.28 21.24 -15.71
CA LEU A 11 -8.94 21.50 -14.43
C LEU A 11 -10.46 21.72 -14.57
N GLU A 12 -10.89 22.46 -15.60
CA GLU A 12 -12.30 22.72 -15.91
C GLU A 12 -13.04 21.46 -16.37
N ALA A 13 -12.32 20.50 -16.92
CA ALA A 13 -12.87 19.22 -17.41
C ALA A 13 -13.05 18.17 -16.27
N ILE A 14 -12.61 18.45 -15.04
CA ILE A 14 -12.83 17.54 -13.91
C ILE A 14 -14.30 17.57 -13.52
N ASP A 15 -14.97 16.43 -13.68
CA ASP A 15 -16.34 16.20 -13.16
C ASP A 15 -16.26 15.68 -11.73
N GLU A 16 -16.43 16.60 -10.78
CA GLU A 16 -16.37 16.29 -9.35
C GLU A 16 -17.48 15.33 -8.90
N ALA A 17 -18.67 15.41 -9.51
CA ALA A 17 -19.78 14.53 -9.19
C ALA A 17 -19.50 13.10 -9.67
N ALA A 18 -18.97 12.94 -10.89
CA ALA A 18 -18.56 11.65 -11.44
C ALA A 18 -17.38 11.05 -10.64
N LEU A 19 -16.42 11.87 -10.17
CA LEU A 19 -15.33 11.43 -9.30
C LEU A 19 -15.86 10.82 -7.99
N VAL A 20 -16.76 11.52 -7.30
CA VAL A 20 -17.34 11.04 -6.04
C VAL A 20 -18.16 9.77 -6.28
N GLN A 21 -18.96 9.74 -7.36
CA GLN A 21 -19.73 8.55 -7.72
C GLN A 21 -18.84 7.35 -8.02
N GLU A 22 -17.70 7.55 -8.68
CA GLU A 22 -16.72 6.48 -8.94
C GLU A 22 -16.21 5.86 -7.64
N VAL A 23 -15.86 6.68 -6.63
CA VAL A 23 -15.43 6.17 -5.32
C VAL A 23 -16.54 5.31 -4.68
N VAL A 24 -17.78 5.80 -4.71
CA VAL A 24 -18.93 5.05 -4.18
C VAL A 24 -19.13 3.72 -4.90
N ASP A 25 -19.02 3.73 -6.22
CA ASP A 25 -19.21 2.52 -7.03
C ASP A 25 -18.06 1.51 -6.84
N LEU A 26 -16.83 1.97 -6.65
CA LEU A 26 -15.70 1.11 -6.29
C LEU A 26 -15.89 0.50 -4.90
N ILE A 27 -16.33 1.27 -3.90
CA ILE A 27 -16.60 0.77 -2.55
C ILE A 27 -17.64 -0.34 -2.55
N ARG A 28 -18.67 -0.22 -3.39
CA ARG A 28 -19.77 -1.20 -3.49
C ARG A 28 -19.33 -2.57 -4.01
N VAL A 29 -18.19 -2.67 -4.65
CA VAL A 29 -17.61 -3.96 -5.03
C VAL A 29 -16.71 -4.45 -3.89
N PRO A 30 -17.02 -5.57 -3.22
CA PRO A 30 -16.28 -6.06 -2.07
C PRO A 30 -14.99 -6.78 -2.50
N SER A 31 -14.07 -6.07 -3.11
CA SER A 31 -12.79 -6.56 -3.65
C SER A 31 -11.77 -6.87 -2.54
N ILE A 32 -12.18 -7.74 -1.60
CA ILE A 32 -11.26 -8.23 -0.57
C ILE A 32 -10.14 -9.00 -1.26
N THR A 33 -8.90 -8.73 -0.84
CA THR A 33 -7.69 -9.33 -1.38
C THR A 33 -7.83 -10.85 -1.57
N GLY A 34 -7.50 -11.34 -2.76
CA GLY A 34 -7.60 -12.75 -3.14
C GLY A 34 -8.96 -13.19 -3.65
N THR A 35 -9.99 -12.33 -3.67
CA THR A 35 -11.33 -12.68 -4.18
C THR A 35 -11.51 -12.30 -5.65
N ASP A 36 -12.47 -12.97 -6.32
CA ASP A 36 -12.80 -12.69 -7.73
C ASP A 36 -13.32 -11.26 -7.97
N ALA A 37 -13.72 -10.55 -6.91
CA ALA A 37 -14.15 -9.16 -7.00
C ALA A 37 -13.02 -8.19 -7.37
N GLU A 38 -11.75 -8.54 -7.12
CA GLU A 38 -10.60 -7.81 -7.65
C GLU A 38 -10.61 -7.87 -9.20
N SER A 39 -10.87 -9.07 -9.76
CA SER A 39 -10.93 -9.27 -11.21
C SER A 39 -12.08 -8.47 -11.86
N GLU A 40 -13.22 -8.37 -11.18
CA GLU A 40 -14.35 -7.54 -11.63
C GLU A 40 -13.93 -6.07 -11.79
N LEU A 41 -13.25 -5.51 -10.78
CA LEU A 41 -12.77 -4.12 -10.83
C LEU A 41 -11.70 -3.93 -11.91
N GLN A 42 -10.80 -4.88 -12.10
CA GLN A 42 -9.80 -4.81 -13.16
C GLN A 42 -10.43 -4.81 -14.56
N HIS A 43 -11.41 -5.66 -14.80
CA HIS A 43 -12.15 -5.66 -16.07
C HIS A 43 -12.90 -4.34 -16.30
N ARG A 44 -13.54 -3.80 -15.25
CA ARG A 44 -14.21 -2.50 -15.30
C ARG A 44 -13.23 -1.37 -15.62
N HIS A 45 -12.08 -1.30 -14.97
CA HIS A 45 -11.05 -0.28 -15.25
C HIS A 45 -10.50 -0.40 -16.67
N ALA A 46 -10.25 -1.63 -17.14
CA ALA A 46 -9.81 -1.85 -18.52
C ALA A 46 -10.82 -1.35 -19.54
N GLU A 47 -12.13 -1.57 -19.32
CA GLU A 47 -13.19 -1.09 -20.20
C GLU A 47 -13.30 0.44 -20.17
N GLN A 48 -13.35 1.05 -18.98
CA GLN A 48 -13.38 2.50 -18.82
C GLN A 48 -12.21 3.20 -19.53
N LEU A 49 -10.99 2.66 -19.42
CA LEU A 49 -9.83 3.22 -20.10
C LEU A 49 -9.92 3.05 -21.63
N ARG A 50 -10.44 1.92 -22.13
CA ARG A 50 -10.69 1.73 -23.58
C ARG A 50 -11.72 2.72 -24.11
N GLU A 51 -12.82 2.94 -23.39
CA GLU A 51 -13.85 3.91 -23.77
C GLU A 51 -13.30 5.34 -23.83
N LEU A 52 -12.32 5.66 -22.98
CA LEU A 52 -11.59 6.94 -23.04
C LEU A 52 -10.56 7.03 -24.17
N GLY A 53 -10.36 5.97 -24.96
CA GLY A 53 -9.42 5.96 -26.06
C GLY A 53 -7.97 5.65 -25.67
N PHE A 54 -7.74 5.11 -24.48
CA PHE A 54 -6.42 4.62 -24.07
C PHE A 54 -6.07 3.32 -24.82
N ALA A 55 -4.78 3.15 -25.15
CA ALA A 55 -4.23 1.85 -25.49
C ALA A 55 -4.12 1.04 -24.20
N VAL A 56 -4.90 -0.07 -24.11
CA VAL A 56 -5.01 -0.84 -22.86
C VAL A 56 -4.40 -2.22 -23.02
N ASP A 57 -3.38 -2.50 -22.22
CA ASP A 57 -2.89 -3.84 -21.93
C ASP A 57 -3.59 -4.37 -20.68
N ALA A 58 -4.43 -5.39 -20.87
CA ALA A 58 -5.14 -6.08 -19.79
C ALA A 58 -4.85 -7.58 -19.94
N TRP A 59 -4.25 -8.18 -18.91
CA TRP A 59 -3.78 -9.57 -18.98
C TRP A 59 -4.08 -10.35 -17.71
N LYS A 60 -4.31 -11.64 -17.88
CA LYS A 60 -4.39 -12.58 -16.75
C LYS A 60 -2.97 -12.96 -16.31
N PHE A 61 -2.74 -13.06 -14.99
CA PHE A 61 -1.48 -13.51 -14.44
C PHE A 61 -1.28 -15.02 -14.67
N ASP A 62 -0.05 -15.41 -14.96
CA ASP A 62 0.42 -16.75 -14.74
C ASP A 62 0.92 -16.84 -13.28
N LEU A 63 0.07 -17.34 -12.39
CA LEU A 63 0.36 -17.38 -10.96
C LEU A 63 1.51 -18.32 -10.63
N ASP A 64 1.63 -19.46 -11.35
CA ASP A 64 2.70 -20.43 -11.12
C ASP A 64 4.07 -19.81 -11.46
N ASP A 65 4.17 -19.11 -12.59
CA ASP A 65 5.39 -18.42 -13.01
C ASP A 65 5.75 -17.29 -12.03
N LEU A 66 4.75 -16.51 -11.57
CA LEU A 66 4.98 -15.43 -10.62
C LEU A 66 5.44 -15.95 -9.25
N TYR A 67 4.82 -17.01 -8.74
CA TYR A 67 5.18 -17.61 -7.44
C TYR A 67 6.56 -18.29 -7.47
N ALA A 68 6.96 -18.86 -8.62
CA ALA A 68 8.28 -19.45 -8.80
C ALA A 68 9.41 -18.43 -9.00
N HIS A 69 9.08 -17.16 -9.23
CA HIS A 69 10.08 -16.14 -9.53
C HIS A 69 10.93 -15.80 -8.29
N PRO A 70 12.29 -15.75 -8.39
CA PRO A 70 13.17 -15.48 -7.25
C PRO A 70 12.90 -14.13 -6.52
N GLY A 71 12.33 -13.16 -7.22
CA GLY A 71 11.94 -11.85 -6.66
C GLY A 71 10.50 -11.79 -6.20
N PHE A 72 9.81 -12.92 -6.08
CA PHE A 72 8.41 -12.96 -5.64
C PHE A 72 8.24 -12.28 -4.28
N PRO A 73 7.31 -11.30 -4.14
CA PRO A 73 7.19 -10.49 -2.94
C PRO A 73 6.43 -11.16 -1.78
N GLY A 74 5.96 -12.40 -1.98
CA GLY A 74 5.07 -13.08 -1.04
C GLY A 74 3.60 -12.71 -1.22
N VAL A 75 2.73 -13.51 -0.65
CA VAL A 75 1.29 -13.25 -0.51
C VAL A 75 0.80 -13.80 0.83
N GLU A 76 -0.26 -13.22 1.38
CA GLU A 76 -0.89 -13.69 2.63
C GLU A 76 -2.16 -14.49 2.36
N VAL A 77 -2.74 -14.35 1.16
CA VAL A 77 -4.01 -14.98 0.78
C VAL A 77 -3.83 -15.76 -0.51
N GLU A 78 -4.36 -17.00 -0.55
CA GLU A 78 -4.44 -17.78 -1.78
C GLU A 78 -5.41 -17.13 -2.77
N ARG A 79 -5.04 -17.17 -4.06
CA ARG A 79 -5.89 -16.69 -5.16
C ARG A 79 -5.89 -17.68 -6.32
N HIS A 80 -6.99 -17.69 -7.07
CA HIS A 80 -7.13 -18.56 -8.24
C HIS A 80 -6.87 -17.82 -9.55
N GLU A 81 -6.95 -16.49 -9.51
CA GLU A 81 -6.66 -15.63 -10.64
C GLU A 81 -6.23 -14.23 -10.19
N GLY A 82 -5.73 -13.45 -11.13
CA GLY A 82 -5.42 -12.04 -10.97
C GLY A 82 -5.20 -11.43 -12.33
N TYR A 83 -5.47 -10.13 -12.44
CA TYR A 83 -5.33 -9.37 -13.68
C TYR A 83 -4.54 -8.09 -13.44
N GLY A 84 -3.66 -7.76 -14.39
CA GLY A 84 -3.03 -6.45 -14.49
C GLY A 84 -3.73 -5.61 -15.54
N VAL A 85 -3.81 -4.31 -15.32
CA VAL A 85 -4.36 -3.35 -16.28
C VAL A 85 -3.46 -2.14 -16.37
N VAL A 86 -2.99 -1.85 -17.56
CA VAL A 86 -2.24 -0.63 -17.89
C VAL A 86 -2.89 0.05 -19.09
N GLY A 87 -3.29 1.29 -18.90
CA GLY A 87 -3.79 2.15 -19.98
C GLY A 87 -2.80 3.26 -20.27
N THR A 88 -2.51 3.54 -21.56
CA THR A 88 -1.59 4.60 -21.99
C THR A 88 -2.25 5.47 -23.05
N ILE A 89 -2.08 6.80 -22.97
CA ILE A 89 -2.58 7.76 -23.96
C ILE A 89 -1.55 8.86 -24.23
N GLY A 90 -1.60 9.49 -25.39
CA GLY A 90 -0.73 10.60 -25.77
C GLY A 90 0.49 10.15 -26.55
N GLY A 91 1.58 10.93 -26.52
CA GLY A 91 2.81 10.65 -27.26
C GLY A 91 2.87 11.29 -28.65
N ALA A 92 2.21 12.41 -28.86
CA ALA A 92 2.20 13.09 -30.16
C ALA A 92 3.60 13.43 -30.68
N ALA A 93 4.53 13.79 -29.79
CA ALA A 93 5.91 14.11 -30.12
C ALA A 93 6.87 12.92 -30.08
N THR A 94 6.60 11.92 -29.21
CA THR A 94 7.55 10.82 -28.91
C THR A 94 7.12 9.46 -29.47
N GLY A 95 5.86 9.34 -29.93
CA GLY A 95 5.23 8.07 -30.28
C GLY A 95 4.59 7.39 -29.07
N GLN A 96 3.58 6.56 -29.33
CA GLN A 96 2.81 5.85 -28.28
C GLN A 96 3.61 4.76 -27.56
N ASP A 97 4.67 4.27 -28.20
CA ASP A 97 5.56 3.24 -27.62
C ASP A 97 6.66 3.83 -26.71
N ALA A 98 6.73 5.17 -26.61
CA ALA A 98 7.65 5.81 -25.70
C ALA A 98 7.22 5.58 -24.23
N ALA A 99 8.19 5.52 -23.33
CA ALA A 99 7.89 5.42 -21.89
C ALA A 99 7.01 6.60 -21.43
N PRO A 100 5.92 6.34 -20.68
CA PRO A 100 5.08 7.39 -20.13
C PRO A 100 5.89 8.38 -19.30
N ALA A 101 5.64 9.67 -19.48
CA ALA A 101 6.26 10.71 -18.66
C ALA A 101 5.79 10.65 -17.21
N LEU A 102 4.53 10.22 -17.02
CA LEU A 102 3.91 10.03 -15.72
C LEU A 102 3.06 8.76 -15.71
N VAL A 103 3.21 7.99 -14.66
CA VAL A 103 2.34 6.88 -14.28
C VAL A 103 1.56 7.28 -13.02
N LEU A 104 0.24 7.13 -13.04
CA LEU A 104 -0.58 7.10 -11.83
C LEU A 104 -0.97 5.67 -11.54
N GLN A 105 -0.63 5.17 -10.35
CA GLN A 105 -0.94 3.80 -9.95
C GLN A 105 -1.91 3.81 -8.77
N GLY A 106 -2.83 2.83 -8.77
CA GLY A 106 -3.70 2.55 -7.64
C GLY A 106 -4.08 1.08 -7.59
N HIS A 107 -4.19 0.53 -6.36
CA HIS A 107 -4.72 -0.81 -6.15
C HIS A 107 -6.23 -0.80 -5.94
N VAL A 108 -6.87 -1.92 -6.26
CA VAL A 108 -8.32 -2.07 -6.14
C VAL A 108 -8.74 -3.03 -5.03
N ASP A 109 -7.79 -3.82 -4.53
CA ASP A 109 -8.01 -4.73 -3.42
C ASP A 109 -8.10 -3.98 -2.08
N VAL A 110 -8.70 -4.64 -1.12
CA VAL A 110 -8.90 -4.10 0.24
C VAL A 110 -8.78 -5.22 1.28
N VAL A 111 -8.38 -4.87 2.50
CA VAL A 111 -8.36 -5.83 3.61
C VAL A 111 -9.78 -6.22 4.07
N PRO A 112 -9.95 -7.35 4.79
CA PRO A 112 -11.23 -7.77 5.37
C PRO A 112 -11.87 -6.69 6.26
N THR A 113 -13.19 -6.67 6.32
CA THR A 113 -13.98 -5.64 7.02
C THR A 113 -13.99 -5.78 8.54
N GLY A 114 -13.68 -6.96 9.06
CA GLY A 114 -13.80 -7.25 10.49
C GLY A 114 -15.25 -7.23 10.98
N ASP A 115 -15.47 -6.72 12.19
CA ASP A 115 -16.77 -6.70 12.87
C ASP A 115 -17.71 -5.67 12.22
N LEU A 116 -18.79 -6.16 11.60
CA LEU A 116 -19.75 -5.35 10.88
C LEU A 116 -20.53 -4.39 11.78
N ASP A 117 -20.71 -4.72 13.06
CA ASP A 117 -21.44 -3.87 14.01
C ASP A 117 -20.74 -2.53 14.29
N LYS A 118 -19.46 -2.42 13.92
CA LYS A 118 -18.66 -1.21 14.10
C LYS A 118 -18.70 -0.25 12.90
N TRP A 119 -19.26 -0.69 11.76
CA TRP A 119 -19.37 0.12 10.55
C TRP A 119 -20.59 1.05 10.59
N VAL A 120 -20.48 2.17 9.86
CA VAL A 120 -21.62 3.05 9.59
C VAL A 120 -22.72 2.24 8.91
N ASP A 121 -23.95 2.30 9.46
CA ASP A 121 -25.11 1.51 9.02
C ASP A 121 -24.87 -0.02 9.00
N ARG A 122 -23.84 -0.51 9.67
CA ARG A 122 -23.41 -1.93 9.66
C ARG A 122 -23.07 -2.44 8.24
N ASP A 123 -22.74 -1.52 7.33
CA ASP A 123 -22.46 -1.82 5.94
C ASP A 123 -21.17 -1.15 5.47
N PRO A 124 -20.05 -1.91 5.43
CA PRO A 124 -18.77 -1.42 4.93
C PRO A 124 -18.76 -1.10 3.43
N TRP A 125 -19.76 -1.56 2.69
CA TRP A 125 -19.85 -1.44 1.23
C TRP A 125 -20.87 -0.40 0.75
N SER A 126 -21.47 0.35 1.67
CA SER A 126 -22.51 1.32 1.33
C SER A 126 -22.01 2.48 0.48
N GLY A 127 -20.76 2.91 0.66
CA GLY A 127 -20.27 4.16 0.09
C GLY A 127 -21.09 5.37 0.56
N ALA A 128 -21.61 5.34 1.79
CA ALA A 128 -22.47 6.39 2.33
C ALA A 128 -21.72 7.73 2.39
N ILE A 129 -22.38 8.79 1.90
CA ILE A 129 -21.85 10.16 1.99
C ILE A 129 -22.59 10.89 3.11
N ARG A 130 -21.83 11.37 4.11
CA ARG A 130 -22.33 12.14 5.24
C ARG A 130 -21.42 13.32 5.52
N ASP A 131 -21.99 14.50 5.63
CA ASP A 131 -21.26 15.74 5.93
C ASP A 131 -20.03 15.98 5.02
N GLY A 132 -20.13 15.60 3.73
CA GLY A 132 -19.06 15.74 2.76
C GLY A 132 -17.93 14.70 2.90
N ILE A 133 -18.19 13.58 3.59
CA ILE A 133 -17.25 12.47 3.79
C ILE A 133 -17.86 11.20 3.19
N VAL A 134 -17.09 10.48 2.38
CA VAL A 134 -17.45 9.15 1.87
C VAL A 134 -16.94 8.10 2.88
N HIS A 135 -17.82 7.19 3.30
CA HIS A 135 -17.54 6.13 4.25
C HIS A 135 -17.60 4.75 3.58
N GLY A 136 -16.68 3.87 3.94
CA GLY A 136 -16.67 2.48 3.50
C GLY A 136 -15.28 1.88 3.45
N ARG A 137 -15.19 0.55 3.33
CA ARG A 137 -13.91 -0.16 3.15
C ARG A 137 -13.32 0.19 1.79
N GLY A 138 -12.03 0.59 1.79
CA GLY A 138 -11.33 1.09 0.62
C GLY A 138 -11.57 2.58 0.35
N ALA A 139 -12.37 3.29 1.18
CA ALA A 139 -12.66 4.71 0.96
C ALA A 139 -11.39 5.56 0.95
N CYS A 140 -10.41 5.29 1.82
CA CYS A 140 -9.12 5.95 1.76
C CYS A 140 -8.01 5.04 1.21
N ASP A 141 -8.08 3.74 1.44
CA ASP A 141 -7.04 2.77 1.08
C ASP A 141 -7.55 1.72 0.09
N MET A 142 -7.33 1.93 -1.27
CA MET A 142 -7.04 3.23 -1.84
C MET A 142 -7.99 3.54 -3.02
N LYS A 143 -9.27 3.10 -2.93
CA LYS A 143 -10.26 3.28 -4.02
C LYS A 143 -10.48 4.76 -4.36
N ALA A 144 -10.35 5.69 -3.41
CA ALA A 144 -10.38 7.11 -3.70
C ALA A 144 -9.20 7.54 -4.59
N GLY A 145 -7.99 7.02 -4.34
CA GLY A 145 -6.83 7.24 -5.20
C GLY A 145 -7.03 6.64 -6.61
N ALA A 146 -7.53 5.41 -6.69
CA ALA A 146 -7.84 4.76 -7.97
C ALA A 146 -8.90 5.56 -8.77
N ALA A 147 -9.94 6.06 -8.11
CA ALA A 147 -10.94 6.94 -8.72
C ALA A 147 -10.34 8.27 -9.19
N ALA A 148 -9.43 8.86 -8.41
CA ALA A 148 -8.71 10.08 -8.80
C ALA A 148 -7.89 9.86 -10.09
N ASN A 149 -7.20 8.71 -10.20
CA ASN A 149 -6.44 8.36 -11.42
C ASN A 149 -7.33 8.30 -12.66
N LEU A 150 -8.51 7.67 -12.56
CA LEU A 150 -9.48 7.63 -13.64
C LEU A 150 -10.09 9.01 -13.95
N ALA A 151 -10.32 9.83 -12.92
CA ALA A 151 -10.83 11.20 -13.13
C ALA A 151 -9.82 12.09 -13.86
N VAL A 152 -8.53 11.96 -13.55
CA VAL A 152 -7.45 12.63 -14.28
C VAL A 152 -7.44 12.17 -15.76
N ALA A 153 -7.56 10.86 -16.01
CA ALA A 153 -7.64 10.32 -17.36
C ALA A 153 -8.84 10.89 -18.15
N ARG A 154 -10.03 10.92 -17.52
CA ARG A 154 -11.24 11.51 -18.10
C ARG A 154 -11.07 13.01 -18.38
N ALA A 155 -10.48 13.76 -17.45
CA ALA A 155 -10.27 15.20 -17.61
C ALA A 155 -9.30 15.53 -18.76
N ILE A 156 -8.22 14.78 -18.90
CA ILE A 156 -7.28 14.92 -20.03
C ILE A 156 -8.02 14.74 -21.36
N VAL A 157 -8.81 13.67 -21.49
CA VAL A 157 -9.55 13.38 -22.73
C VAL A 157 -10.64 14.44 -22.99
N ALA A 158 -11.43 14.78 -21.98
CA ALA A 158 -12.54 15.72 -22.12
C ALA A 158 -12.07 17.16 -22.39
N SER A 159 -10.89 17.55 -21.92
CA SER A 159 -10.30 18.88 -22.16
C SER A 159 -9.90 19.11 -23.61
N GLY A 160 -9.67 18.04 -24.37
CA GLY A 160 -9.21 18.09 -25.76
C GLY A 160 -7.75 18.53 -25.91
N VAL A 161 -6.96 18.56 -24.84
CA VAL A 161 -5.52 18.83 -24.92
C VAL A 161 -4.77 17.70 -25.62
N VAL A 162 -3.68 18.04 -26.30
CA VAL A 162 -2.77 17.06 -26.90
C VAL A 162 -1.60 16.87 -25.95
N LEU A 163 -1.24 15.61 -25.65
CA LEU A 163 -0.07 15.26 -24.84
C LEU A 163 1.12 14.96 -25.75
N GLU A 164 2.21 15.69 -25.60
CA GLU A 164 3.46 15.44 -26.34
C GLU A 164 4.09 14.10 -25.97
N ARG A 165 4.02 13.75 -24.70
CA ARG A 165 4.55 12.51 -24.11
C ARG A 165 3.42 11.66 -23.53
N PRO A 166 3.55 10.33 -23.52
CA PRO A 166 2.48 9.47 -23.00
C PRO A 166 2.24 9.68 -21.50
N PHE A 167 0.98 9.51 -21.11
CA PHE A 167 0.47 9.39 -19.76
C PHE A 167 -0.07 7.98 -19.55
N ALA A 168 0.18 7.37 -18.37
CA ALA A 168 -0.32 6.04 -18.08
C ALA A 168 -1.07 5.96 -16.75
N VAL A 169 -2.06 5.06 -16.72
CA VAL A 169 -2.75 4.61 -15.51
C VAL A 169 -2.48 3.13 -15.32
N HIS A 170 -1.95 2.76 -14.16
CA HIS A 170 -1.76 1.37 -13.73
C HIS A 170 -2.79 1.02 -12.66
N SER A 171 -3.63 0.03 -12.93
CA SER A 171 -4.53 -0.55 -11.93
C SER A 171 -4.01 -1.92 -11.52
N VAL A 172 -3.77 -2.12 -10.23
CA VAL A 172 -3.16 -3.33 -9.70
C VAL A 172 -4.03 -3.98 -8.64
N VAL A 173 -3.71 -5.22 -8.30
CA VAL A 173 -4.35 -6.05 -7.26
C VAL A 173 -3.30 -6.54 -6.28
N SER A 174 -3.73 -7.04 -5.12
CA SER A 174 -2.84 -7.70 -4.16
C SER A 174 -1.76 -6.77 -3.58
N GLU A 175 -2.03 -5.47 -3.48
CA GLU A 175 -1.13 -4.57 -2.76
C GLU A 175 -1.11 -4.94 -1.28
N GLU A 176 -2.28 -5.14 -0.70
CA GLU A 176 -2.54 -5.37 0.72
C GLU A 176 -1.90 -6.64 1.29
N ASP A 177 -1.52 -7.58 0.43
CA ASP A 177 -0.95 -8.87 0.86
C ASP A 177 0.44 -9.20 0.28
N GLY A 178 1.06 -8.26 -0.45
CA GLY A 178 2.43 -8.46 -0.93
C GLY A 178 2.81 -7.77 -2.22
N GLY A 179 1.86 -7.17 -2.95
CA GLY A 179 2.17 -6.41 -4.17
C GLY A 179 2.30 -7.25 -5.43
N LEU A 180 1.62 -8.41 -5.51
CA LEU A 180 1.69 -9.30 -6.68
C LEU A 180 1.33 -8.59 -7.98
N GLY A 181 0.31 -7.72 -7.99
CA GLY A 181 -0.13 -6.98 -9.17
C GLY A 181 0.92 -5.99 -9.68
N ALA A 182 1.52 -5.22 -8.78
CA ALA A 182 2.62 -4.33 -9.11
C ALA A 182 3.85 -5.10 -9.59
N PHE A 183 4.17 -6.22 -8.94
CA PHE A 183 5.24 -7.14 -9.32
C PHE A 183 5.05 -7.66 -10.75
N ALA A 184 3.86 -8.21 -11.06
CA ALA A 184 3.51 -8.69 -12.39
C ALA A 184 3.59 -7.57 -13.44
N THR A 185 3.15 -6.36 -13.10
CA THR A 185 3.21 -5.19 -13.98
C THR A 185 4.65 -4.80 -14.30
N MET A 186 5.53 -4.81 -13.29
CA MET A 186 6.97 -4.53 -13.50
C MET A 186 7.65 -5.65 -14.30
N LEU A 187 7.34 -6.92 -14.07
CA LEU A 187 7.88 -8.04 -14.86
C LEU A 187 7.41 -8.01 -16.32
N ARG A 188 6.18 -7.58 -16.57
CA ARG A 188 5.65 -7.41 -17.94
C ARG A 188 6.34 -6.29 -18.73
N GLY A 189 7.11 -5.46 -18.04
CA GLY A 189 7.94 -4.43 -18.67
C GLY A 189 7.30 -3.03 -18.72
N HIS A 190 6.14 -2.83 -18.10
CA HIS A 190 5.56 -1.50 -17.99
C HIS A 190 6.45 -0.59 -17.13
N ARG A 191 6.81 0.55 -17.68
CA ARG A 191 7.72 1.54 -17.09
C ARG A 191 7.20 2.95 -17.31
N GLY A 192 7.81 3.91 -16.64
CA GLY A 192 7.59 5.34 -16.84
C GLY A 192 8.79 6.13 -16.32
N ASP A 193 8.88 7.41 -16.66
CA ASP A 193 9.94 8.29 -16.17
C ASP A 193 9.73 8.67 -14.71
N SER A 194 8.49 8.59 -14.24
CA SER A 194 8.11 8.79 -12.84
C SER A 194 6.75 8.17 -12.56
N ALA A 195 6.51 7.83 -11.29
CA ALA A 195 5.23 7.30 -10.85
C ALA A 195 4.75 7.99 -9.55
N VAL A 196 3.43 8.19 -9.48
CA VAL A 196 2.73 8.52 -8.24
C VAL A 196 1.81 7.36 -7.91
N LEU A 197 2.00 6.79 -6.71
CA LEU A 197 1.05 5.87 -6.11
C LEU A 197 0.08 6.70 -5.28
N THR A 198 -1.20 6.60 -5.58
CA THR A 198 -2.21 7.51 -5.02
C THR A 198 -2.78 7.00 -3.69
N GLU A 199 -1.86 6.53 -2.83
CA GLU A 199 -2.06 6.06 -1.45
C GLU A 199 -2.57 7.17 -0.51
N PRO A 200 -3.22 6.84 0.62
CA PRO A 200 -3.76 7.81 1.57
C PRO A 200 -2.67 8.59 2.30
N THR A 201 -2.33 9.77 1.80
CA THR A 201 -1.29 10.64 2.35
C THR A 201 -1.80 11.91 3.02
N SER A 202 -3.12 12.13 3.07
CA SER A 202 -3.73 13.41 3.51
C SER A 202 -3.22 14.61 2.71
N GLY A 203 -2.97 14.45 1.40
CA GLY A 203 -2.42 15.48 0.54
C GLY A 203 -0.97 15.88 0.85
N ARG A 204 -0.25 15.10 1.66
CA ARG A 204 1.20 15.26 1.89
C ARG A 204 2.00 14.48 0.86
N LEU A 205 3.22 14.91 0.63
CA LEU A 205 4.12 14.27 -0.31
C LEU A 205 4.99 13.25 0.43
N VAL A 206 4.67 11.96 0.28
CA VAL A 206 5.43 10.87 0.89
C VAL A 206 6.53 10.43 -0.07
N ILE A 207 7.77 10.80 0.24
CA ILE A 207 8.96 10.56 -0.60
C ILE A 207 9.78 9.34 -0.17
N ALA A 208 9.38 8.71 0.93
CA ALA A 208 9.95 7.46 1.42
C ALA A 208 8.90 6.69 2.23
N ASN A 209 8.98 5.38 2.23
CA ASN A 209 8.17 4.53 3.11
C ASN A 209 9.01 3.44 3.76
N ALA A 210 8.73 3.18 5.04
CA ALA A 210 9.28 2.03 5.76
C ALA A 210 8.83 0.73 5.10
N GLY A 211 9.58 -0.35 5.33
CA GLY A 211 9.10 -1.67 4.97
C GLY A 211 8.32 -2.35 6.09
N ALA A 212 7.77 -3.52 5.80
CA ALA A 212 7.07 -4.36 6.75
C ALA A 212 7.27 -5.84 6.41
N LEU A 213 7.70 -6.62 7.37
CA LEU A 213 7.87 -8.07 7.22
C LEU A 213 6.92 -8.78 8.17
N THR A 214 6.10 -9.66 7.65
CA THR A 214 5.27 -10.54 8.46
C THR A 214 6.11 -11.69 8.98
N PHE A 215 6.05 -11.95 10.30
CA PHE A 215 6.76 -13.05 10.95
C PHE A 215 5.82 -13.93 11.77
N GLU A 216 6.17 -15.19 11.93
CA GLU A 216 5.55 -16.13 12.85
C GLU A 216 6.59 -16.63 13.85
N LEU A 217 6.20 -16.69 15.12
CA LEU A 217 6.97 -17.30 16.21
C LEU A 217 6.24 -18.53 16.71
N ARG A 218 6.95 -19.66 16.81
CA ARG A 218 6.44 -20.88 17.41
C ARG A 218 7.24 -21.17 18.67
N ILE A 219 6.56 -21.19 19.80
CA ILE A 219 7.15 -21.40 21.12
C ILE A 219 6.65 -22.71 21.69
N ALA A 220 7.57 -23.68 21.83
CA ALA A 220 7.26 -24.95 22.42
C ALA A 220 7.15 -24.88 23.94
N GLY A 221 6.18 -25.59 24.49
CA GLY A 221 6.04 -25.88 25.91
C GLY A 221 6.02 -27.38 26.15
N ARG A 222 5.51 -27.78 27.32
CA ARG A 222 5.25 -29.17 27.67
C ARG A 222 3.93 -29.26 28.43
N ALA A 223 2.98 -30.02 27.90
CA ALA A 223 1.67 -30.20 28.50
C ALA A 223 1.75 -30.89 29.90
N ALA A 224 0.89 -30.47 30.78
CA ALA A 224 0.63 -31.11 32.04
C ALA A 224 -0.78 -30.77 32.55
N HIS A 225 -1.30 -31.52 33.50
CA HIS A 225 -2.54 -31.15 34.16
C HIS A 225 -2.35 -29.84 34.97
N GLY A 226 -3.29 -28.91 34.94
CA GLY A 226 -3.16 -27.61 35.59
C GLY A 226 -2.87 -27.70 37.12
N SER A 227 -3.34 -28.76 37.83
CA SER A 227 -3.03 -28.97 39.24
C SER A 227 -1.59 -29.46 39.46
N THR A 228 -0.92 -29.99 38.46
CA THR A 228 0.47 -30.44 38.50
C THR A 228 1.32 -29.61 37.52
N ARG A 229 1.06 -28.31 37.46
CA ARG A 229 1.67 -27.39 36.46
C ARG A 229 3.20 -27.43 36.45
N LEU A 230 3.85 -27.76 37.57
CA LEU A 230 5.30 -27.85 37.66
C LEU A 230 5.91 -29.04 36.90
N GLU A 231 5.09 -30.03 36.53
CA GLU A 231 5.49 -31.14 35.66
C GLU A 231 5.47 -30.75 34.17
N GLY A 232 4.80 -29.63 33.82
CA GLY A 232 4.75 -29.03 32.53
C GLY A 232 5.71 -27.88 32.31
N HIS A 233 5.69 -27.25 31.15
CA HIS A 233 6.31 -25.98 30.88
C HIS A 233 5.39 -25.15 29.99
N SER A 234 4.94 -24.00 30.48
CA SER A 234 3.95 -23.17 29.78
C SER A 234 4.57 -22.43 28.60
N ALA A 235 4.09 -22.69 27.40
CA ALA A 235 4.47 -21.92 26.21
C ALA A 235 4.10 -20.43 26.34
N ILE A 236 3.03 -20.11 27.08
CA ILE A 236 2.65 -18.71 27.36
C ILE A 236 3.70 -18.04 28.25
N GLU A 237 4.15 -18.70 29.32
CA GLU A 237 5.17 -18.13 30.23
C GLU A 237 6.53 -17.99 29.49
N ALA A 238 6.87 -18.93 28.61
CA ALA A 238 8.07 -18.89 27.77
C ALA A 238 8.03 -17.77 26.71
N PHE A 239 6.84 -17.38 26.25
CA PHE A 239 6.67 -16.27 25.30
C PHE A 239 6.90 -14.88 25.94
N LEU A 240 6.59 -14.70 27.22
CA LEU A 240 6.66 -13.36 27.84
C LEU A 240 8.05 -12.69 27.73
N PRO A 241 9.18 -13.36 28.01
CA PRO A 241 10.50 -12.76 27.82
C PRO A 241 10.82 -12.52 26.32
N VAL A 242 10.30 -13.34 25.40
CA VAL A 242 10.44 -13.12 23.96
C VAL A 242 9.72 -11.84 23.56
N HIS A 243 8.47 -11.66 23.97
CA HIS A 243 7.72 -10.43 23.72
C HIS A 243 8.41 -9.19 24.29
N ALA A 244 8.96 -9.28 25.51
CA ALA A 244 9.73 -8.18 26.11
C ALA A 244 10.97 -7.82 25.28
N ALA A 245 11.66 -8.82 24.71
CA ALA A 245 12.80 -8.59 23.82
C ALA A 245 12.39 -7.92 22.49
N LEU A 246 11.20 -8.24 21.96
CA LEU A 246 10.68 -7.56 20.77
C LEU A 246 10.37 -6.08 21.03
N LEU A 247 9.79 -5.75 22.19
CA LEU A 247 9.55 -4.36 22.59
C LEU A 247 10.87 -3.59 22.79
N GLU A 248 11.89 -4.23 23.32
CA GLU A 248 13.22 -3.64 23.43
C GLU A 248 13.84 -3.39 22.06
N LEU A 249 13.78 -4.37 21.16
CA LEU A 249 14.23 -4.22 19.78
C LEU A 249 13.49 -3.07 19.07
N GLU A 250 12.18 -2.95 19.25
CA GLU A 250 11.40 -1.84 18.71
C GLU A 250 11.95 -0.50 19.19
N ARG A 251 12.21 -0.38 20.49
CA ARG A 251 12.76 0.85 21.09
C ARG A 251 14.14 1.18 20.53
N GLU A 252 15.02 0.17 20.38
CA GLU A 252 16.35 0.33 19.77
C GLU A 252 16.26 0.77 18.30
N ARG A 253 15.33 0.17 17.54
CA ARG A 253 15.14 0.50 16.11
C ARG A 253 14.61 1.91 15.88
N ASN A 254 13.89 2.46 16.84
CA ASN A 254 13.29 3.80 16.79
C ASN A 254 14.08 4.87 17.58
N ALA A 255 15.28 4.58 18.07
CA ALA A 255 16.07 5.54 18.86
C ALA A 255 16.58 6.73 18.02
N ASP A 256 16.85 6.51 16.73
CA ASP A 256 17.32 7.54 15.79
C ASP A 256 16.65 7.31 14.43
N PRO A 257 15.40 7.75 14.26
CA PRO A 257 14.66 7.57 13.00
C PRO A 257 15.10 8.60 11.95
N ASP A 258 14.84 8.28 10.66
CA ASP A 258 15.07 9.22 9.56
C ASP A 258 14.29 10.54 9.81
N PRO A 259 14.89 11.71 9.58
CA PRO A 259 14.25 13.02 9.79
C PRO A 259 12.95 13.24 8.99
N LEU A 260 12.68 12.46 7.95
CA LEU A 260 11.43 12.52 7.20
C LEU A 260 10.21 12.04 8.01
N PHE A 261 10.40 11.30 9.11
CA PHE A 261 9.30 10.87 9.98
C PHE A 261 8.85 11.98 10.96
N THR A 262 8.46 13.13 10.42
CA THR A 262 8.08 14.32 11.22
C THR A 262 6.73 14.15 11.93
N THR A 263 5.85 13.33 11.39
CA THR A 263 4.45 13.18 11.86
C THR A 263 4.16 11.81 12.47
N THR A 264 5.16 10.94 12.54
CA THR A 264 5.02 9.56 13.01
C THR A 264 5.77 9.35 14.31
N GLY A 265 5.04 9.03 15.39
CA GLY A 265 5.64 8.80 16.72
C GLY A 265 6.43 7.48 16.82
N LEU A 266 6.14 6.51 15.94
CA LEU A 266 6.77 5.18 15.91
C LEU A 266 7.00 4.75 14.45
N PRO A 267 8.12 5.16 13.83
CA PRO A 267 8.42 4.88 12.42
C PRO A 267 8.55 3.40 12.05
N TYR A 268 9.12 2.60 12.93
CA TYR A 268 9.43 1.19 12.68
C TYR A 268 8.81 0.28 13.75
N PRO A 269 7.47 0.13 13.75
CA PRO A 269 6.78 -0.66 14.77
C PRO A 269 7.11 -2.15 14.68
N ILE A 270 7.14 -2.81 15.84
CA ILE A 270 7.10 -4.27 15.95
C ILE A 270 5.85 -4.62 16.73
N SER A 271 4.88 -5.24 16.07
CA SER A 271 3.61 -5.58 16.72
C SER A 271 3.29 -7.07 16.58
N ILE A 272 2.73 -7.64 17.64
CA ILE A 272 2.09 -8.95 17.60
C ILE A 272 0.62 -8.72 17.29
N GLY A 273 0.16 -9.23 16.16
CA GLY A 273 -1.23 -9.11 15.69
C GLY A 273 -2.12 -10.24 16.19
N THR A 274 -1.59 -11.47 16.22
CA THR A 274 -2.31 -12.65 16.71
C THR A 274 -1.48 -13.48 17.69
N VAL A 275 -2.17 -14.11 18.64
CA VAL A 275 -1.59 -15.12 19.54
C VAL A 275 -2.61 -16.25 19.72
N ARG A 276 -2.15 -17.49 19.54
CA ARG A 276 -2.93 -18.69 19.79
C ARG A 276 -2.13 -19.61 20.69
N ALA A 277 -2.71 -20.04 21.84
CA ALA A 277 -2.02 -20.90 22.78
C ALA A 277 -3.00 -21.76 23.57
N GLY A 278 -2.67 -23.06 23.73
CA GLY A 278 -3.42 -24.02 24.52
C GLY A 278 -4.79 -24.37 23.92
N ASP A 279 -5.38 -25.43 24.42
CA ASP A 279 -6.66 -26.00 23.97
C ASP A 279 -7.66 -26.24 25.13
N TRP A 280 -7.19 -26.23 26.37
CA TRP A 280 -8.02 -26.50 27.54
C TRP A 280 -7.58 -25.73 28.79
N ALA A 281 -8.52 -25.06 29.46
CA ALA A 281 -8.23 -24.16 30.58
C ALA A 281 -7.54 -24.85 31.80
N SER A 282 -7.67 -26.16 31.94
CA SER A 282 -7.03 -26.92 33.02
C SER A 282 -5.75 -27.65 32.61
N SER A 283 -5.18 -27.29 31.47
CA SER A 283 -3.91 -27.81 30.94
C SER A 283 -2.84 -26.73 30.87
N VAL A 284 -1.60 -27.12 31.06
CA VAL A 284 -0.43 -26.27 30.73
C VAL A 284 -0.28 -26.26 29.21
N PRO A 285 -0.28 -25.08 28.54
CA PRO A 285 -0.15 -25.04 27.10
C PRO A 285 1.25 -25.46 26.62
N ASP A 286 1.30 -26.35 25.65
CA ASP A 286 2.54 -26.91 25.09
C ASP A 286 2.97 -26.30 23.75
N LEU A 287 2.14 -25.41 23.20
CA LEU A 287 2.45 -24.62 22.01
C LEU A 287 1.83 -23.23 22.11
N LEU A 288 2.60 -22.23 21.69
CA LEU A 288 2.11 -20.89 21.37
C LEU A 288 2.59 -20.53 19.97
N VAL A 289 1.66 -20.01 19.16
CA VAL A 289 1.96 -19.42 17.86
C VAL A 289 1.58 -17.94 17.93
N ALA A 290 2.53 -17.06 17.60
CA ALA A 290 2.32 -15.63 17.51
C ALA A 290 2.71 -15.13 16.13
N GLU A 291 1.83 -14.38 15.48
CA GLU A 291 2.09 -13.72 14.22
C GLU A 291 2.19 -12.21 14.43
N GLY A 292 3.11 -11.59 13.73
CA GLY A 292 3.37 -10.18 13.92
C GLY A 292 4.01 -9.51 12.71
N ARG A 293 4.23 -8.21 12.87
CA ARG A 293 4.83 -7.36 11.85
C ARG A 293 6.11 -6.72 12.41
N LEU A 294 7.19 -6.76 11.62
CA LEU A 294 8.44 -6.05 11.85
C LEU A 294 8.57 -4.88 10.87
N GLY A 295 8.65 -3.64 11.36
CA GLY A 295 8.97 -2.48 10.56
C GLY A 295 10.41 -2.52 10.06
N VAL A 296 10.63 -2.36 8.74
CA VAL A 296 11.97 -2.29 8.11
C VAL A 296 12.36 -0.83 7.98
N ARG A 297 13.58 -0.49 8.41
CA ARG A 297 14.09 0.88 8.34
C ARG A 297 14.31 1.30 6.88
N LEU A 298 14.30 2.62 6.65
CA LEU A 298 14.75 3.14 5.37
C LEU A 298 16.19 2.70 5.10
N ASP A 299 16.43 2.29 3.85
CA ASP A 299 17.75 1.83 3.37
C ASP A 299 18.27 0.53 4.05
N GLU A 300 17.45 -0.15 4.85
CA GLU A 300 17.77 -1.44 5.45
C GLU A 300 17.34 -2.59 4.52
N ALA A 301 18.21 -3.57 4.33
CA ALA A 301 17.83 -4.77 3.61
C ALA A 301 16.88 -5.64 4.44
N PRO A 302 15.84 -6.26 3.85
CA PRO A 302 14.93 -7.17 4.57
C PRO A 302 15.67 -8.30 5.31
N ALA A 303 16.79 -8.79 4.77
CA ALA A 303 17.60 -9.81 5.41
C ALA A 303 18.22 -9.33 6.73
N ASP A 304 18.67 -8.07 6.80
CA ASP A 304 19.26 -7.49 8.01
C ASP A 304 18.17 -7.24 9.07
N ALA A 305 16.98 -6.80 8.65
CA ALA A 305 15.84 -6.65 9.53
C ALA A 305 15.43 -7.99 10.14
N ARG A 306 15.34 -9.06 9.33
CA ARG A 306 15.08 -10.43 9.82
C ARG A 306 16.15 -10.87 10.82
N ALA A 307 17.41 -10.74 10.48
CA ALA A 307 18.53 -11.12 11.35
C ALA A 307 18.51 -10.37 12.70
N SER A 308 18.04 -9.11 12.73
CA SER A 308 17.92 -8.34 13.97
C SER A 308 16.86 -8.93 14.91
N LEU A 309 15.69 -9.33 14.38
CA LEU A 309 14.62 -9.98 15.14
C LEU A 309 15.05 -11.38 15.61
N GLU A 310 15.57 -12.20 14.72
CA GLU A 310 16.06 -13.55 15.03
C GLU A 310 17.15 -13.50 16.13
N SER A 311 18.06 -12.53 16.05
CA SER A 311 19.09 -12.32 17.07
C SER A 311 18.51 -11.90 18.43
N ALA A 312 17.47 -11.06 18.45
CA ALA A 312 16.79 -10.66 19.66
C ALA A 312 16.10 -11.86 20.33
N VAL A 313 15.41 -12.68 19.55
CA VAL A 313 14.77 -13.93 20.01
C VAL A 313 15.81 -14.93 20.54
N ALA A 314 16.91 -15.12 19.80
CA ALA A 314 17.98 -16.05 20.18
C ALA A 314 18.70 -15.65 21.50
N ARG A 315 18.83 -14.34 21.77
CA ARG A 315 19.40 -13.86 23.06
C ARG A 315 18.54 -14.26 24.25
N VAL A 316 17.23 -14.26 24.12
CA VAL A 316 16.31 -14.74 25.18
C VAL A 316 16.52 -16.24 25.40
N ALA A 317 16.57 -17.02 24.33
CA ALA A 317 16.83 -18.47 24.41
C ALA A 317 18.16 -18.77 25.14
N GLY A 318 19.20 -17.97 24.94
CA GLY A 318 20.48 -18.12 25.65
C GLY A 318 20.39 -17.94 27.18
N SER A 319 19.42 -17.17 27.67
CA SER A 319 19.23 -16.86 29.11
C SER A 319 18.19 -17.75 29.79
N ASP A 320 17.30 -18.40 29.03
CA ASP A 320 16.25 -19.28 29.54
C ASP A 320 16.63 -20.76 29.34
N PRO A 321 16.68 -21.60 30.41
CA PRO A 321 17.05 -23.01 30.32
C PRO A 321 16.13 -23.82 29.38
N TRP A 322 14.81 -23.55 29.40
CA TRP A 322 13.87 -24.26 28.55
C TRP A 322 14.05 -23.89 27.08
N LEU A 323 14.08 -22.58 26.77
CA LEU A 323 14.22 -22.09 25.41
C LEU A 323 15.58 -22.42 24.79
N ARG A 324 16.62 -22.68 25.61
CA ARG A 324 17.92 -23.16 25.12
C ARG A 324 17.82 -24.56 24.52
N ASP A 325 17.01 -25.44 25.14
CA ASP A 325 16.81 -26.81 24.68
C ASP A 325 15.65 -26.91 23.65
N HIS A 326 14.77 -25.90 23.64
CA HIS A 326 13.60 -25.79 22.76
C HIS A 326 13.58 -24.39 22.15
N PRO A 327 14.45 -24.08 21.21
CA PRO A 327 14.57 -22.73 20.65
C PRO A 327 13.28 -22.30 19.97
N VAL A 328 12.97 -21.00 20.06
CA VAL A 328 11.85 -20.41 19.32
C VAL A 328 12.10 -20.54 17.83
N GLU A 329 11.14 -21.13 17.12
CA GLU A 329 11.18 -21.16 15.66
C GLU A 329 10.66 -19.82 15.15
N VAL A 330 11.42 -19.18 14.25
CA VAL A 330 11.05 -17.93 13.56
C VAL A 330 10.89 -18.24 12.10
N SER A 331 9.74 -17.90 11.53
CA SER A 331 9.48 -18.00 10.10
C SER A 331 8.92 -16.70 9.55
N TRP A 332 8.96 -16.54 8.23
CA TRP A 332 8.63 -15.30 7.55
C TRP A 332 7.56 -15.56 6.47
N PRO A 333 6.32 -15.87 6.88
CA PRO A 333 5.20 -16.04 5.95
C PRO A 333 4.72 -14.70 5.41
N GLY A 334 3.86 -14.77 4.37
CA GLY A 334 3.12 -13.61 3.89
C GLY A 334 3.94 -12.59 3.12
N GLY A 335 3.42 -11.38 3.03
CA GLY A 335 4.01 -10.26 2.31
C GLY A 335 5.31 -9.76 2.94
N GLN A 336 6.30 -9.50 2.09
CA GLN A 336 7.64 -9.08 2.50
C GLN A 336 7.96 -7.72 1.88
N PHE A 337 7.52 -6.65 2.54
CA PHE A 337 7.70 -5.29 2.05
C PHE A 337 9.06 -4.72 2.47
N ALA A 338 9.99 -4.57 1.53
CA ALA A 338 11.17 -3.74 1.74
C ALA A 338 10.78 -2.26 1.92
N SER A 339 11.65 -1.47 2.50
CA SER A 339 11.50 -0.01 2.44
C SER A 339 11.74 0.51 1.02
N GLY A 340 11.23 1.70 0.71
CA GLY A 340 11.44 2.35 -0.56
C GLY A 340 11.57 3.87 -0.41
N ARG A 341 12.30 4.51 -1.34
CA ARG A 341 12.39 5.97 -1.39
C ARG A 341 12.78 6.46 -2.78
N ILE A 342 12.38 7.67 -3.11
CA ILE A 342 12.96 8.45 -4.19
C ILE A 342 14.20 9.20 -3.66
N ASP A 343 15.21 9.40 -4.51
CA ASP A 343 16.32 10.28 -4.14
C ASP A 343 15.79 11.67 -3.77
N GLY A 344 16.13 12.15 -2.57
CA GLY A 344 15.63 13.42 -2.03
C GLY A 344 15.98 14.66 -2.86
N ALA A 345 16.97 14.56 -3.77
CA ALA A 345 17.35 15.60 -4.74
C ALA A 345 16.69 15.41 -6.11
N HIS A 346 15.85 14.38 -6.31
CA HIS A 346 15.26 14.12 -7.62
C HIS A 346 14.28 15.21 -8.04
N PRO A 347 14.39 15.79 -9.26
CA PRO A 347 13.57 16.93 -9.71
C PRO A 347 12.07 16.70 -9.65
N PHE A 348 11.62 15.45 -9.81
CA PHE A 348 10.21 15.07 -9.75
C PHE A 348 9.53 15.47 -8.43
N ILE A 349 10.27 15.51 -7.31
CA ILE A 349 9.75 15.95 -6.01
C ILE A 349 9.33 17.43 -6.06
N ASP A 350 10.15 18.26 -6.69
CA ASP A 350 9.85 19.70 -6.84
C ASP A 350 8.72 19.93 -7.85
N GLU A 351 8.70 19.18 -8.94
CA GLU A 351 7.64 19.27 -9.96
C GLU A 351 6.24 18.98 -9.40
N ILE A 352 6.10 17.91 -8.62
CA ILE A 352 4.81 17.61 -7.99
C ILE A 352 4.49 18.61 -6.86
N ALA A 353 5.48 19.02 -6.07
CA ALA A 353 5.28 20.02 -5.01
C ALA A 353 4.80 21.37 -5.60
N ASP A 354 5.34 21.78 -6.74
CA ASP A 354 4.91 22.99 -7.45
C ASP A 354 3.47 22.84 -7.98
N ALA A 355 3.12 21.68 -8.55
CA ALA A 355 1.75 21.41 -9.02
C ALA A 355 0.74 21.49 -7.86
N ILE A 356 1.07 20.90 -6.72
CA ILE A 356 0.25 20.97 -5.50
C ILE A 356 0.13 22.42 -5.02
N ALA A 357 1.23 23.14 -4.92
CA ALA A 357 1.23 24.52 -4.43
C ALA A 357 0.43 25.48 -5.33
N ASP A 358 0.49 25.29 -6.65
CA ASP A 358 -0.27 26.11 -7.61
C ASP A 358 -1.79 25.86 -7.51
N VAL A 359 -2.21 24.63 -7.17
CA VAL A 359 -3.62 24.28 -6.99
C VAL A 359 -4.13 24.64 -5.57
N GLU A 360 -3.33 24.33 -4.54
CA GLU A 360 -3.73 24.50 -3.14
C GLU A 360 -3.45 25.91 -2.59
N GLY A 361 -2.61 26.69 -3.25
CA GLY A 361 -2.17 28.00 -2.77
C GLY A 361 -1.22 27.96 -1.56
N ARG A 362 -0.70 26.76 -1.22
CA ARG A 362 0.22 26.54 -0.09
C ARG A 362 1.20 25.41 -0.41
N PRO A 363 2.42 25.43 0.15
CA PRO A 363 3.36 24.34 -0.02
C PRO A 363 2.86 23.08 0.68
N THR A 364 3.23 21.90 0.13
CA THR A 364 3.01 20.61 0.78
C THR A 364 4.21 20.17 1.62
N GLU A 365 3.95 19.34 2.63
CA GLU A 365 5.00 18.75 3.46
C GLU A 365 5.58 17.50 2.77
N ARG A 366 6.91 17.35 2.88
CA ARG A 366 7.64 16.13 2.47
C ARG A 366 7.86 15.27 3.70
N VAL A 367 7.38 14.02 3.66
CA VAL A 367 7.40 13.13 4.82
C VAL A 367 7.77 11.71 4.40
N ALA A 368 8.04 10.85 5.40
CA ALA A 368 8.07 9.41 5.23
C ALA A 368 6.84 8.75 5.87
N ALA A 369 6.43 7.63 5.32
CA ALA A 369 5.34 6.80 5.83
C ALA A 369 5.87 5.57 6.59
N PRO A 370 5.19 5.14 7.69
CA PRO A 370 5.63 4.00 8.52
C PRO A 370 5.09 2.64 8.04
N TYR A 371 4.69 2.54 6.78
CA TYR A 371 4.11 1.33 6.19
C TYR A 371 4.84 0.93 4.90
N GLY A 372 4.75 -0.36 4.55
CA GLY A 372 5.21 -0.87 3.26
C GLY A 372 4.18 -0.63 2.18
N SER A 373 4.61 -0.51 0.93
CA SER A 373 3.74 -0.34 -0.23
C SER A 373 4.39 -0.85 -1.52
N ASP A 374 3.68 -0.74 -2.62
CA ASP A 374 4.17 -1.03 -3.97
C ASP A 374 5.32 -0.12 -4.43
N LEU A 375 5.58 0.99 -3.73
CA LEU A 375 6.69 1.90 -4.05
C LEU A 375 8.01 1.15 -4.23
N ARG A 376 8.29 0.17 -3.36
CA ARG A 376 9.50 -0.66 -3.45
C ARG A 376 9.63 -1.43 -4.77
N LEU A 377 8.50 -1.84 -5.36
CA LEU A 377 8.48 -2.59 -6.62
C LEU A 377 8.67 -1.66 -7.81
N TYR A 378 8.01 -0.52 -7.81
CA TYR A 378 8.18 0.52 -8.83
C TYR A 378 9.60 1.10 -8.81
N ALA A 379 10.09 1.50 -7.62
CA ALA A 379 11.44 2.05 -7.47
C ALA A 379 12.54 0.99 -7.66
N GLY A 380 12.37 -0.22 -7.10
CA GLY A 380 13.36 -1.30 -7.16
C GLY A 380 13.38 -2.01 -8.50
N ILE A 381 12.40 -2.90 -8.76
CA ILE A 381 12.34 -3.69 -10.00
C ILE A 381 12.07 -2.79 -11.20
N GLY A 382 11.21 -1.79 -11.04
CA GLY A 382 10.85 -0.83 -12.07
C GLY A 382 11.97 0.14 -12.42
N GLY A 383 12.81 0.51 -11.46
CA GLY A 383 13.79 1.58 -11.61
C GLY A 383 13.14 2.95 -11.84
N ILE A 384 11.90 3.13 -11.39
CA ILE A 384 11.08 4.32 -11.66
C ILE A 384 11.15 5.24 -10.44
N PRO A 385 11.53 6.52 -10.57
CA PRO A 385 11.37 7.51 -9.52
C PRO A 385 9.92 7.58 -9.05
N THR A 386 9.65 7.11 -7.82
CA THR A 386 8.30 6.86 -7.33
C THR A 386 8.09 7.51 -5.95
N LEU A 387 6.91 8.05 -5.74
CA LEU A 387 6.48 8.63 -4.47
C LEU A 387 4.96 8.43 -4.28
N HIS A 388 4.45 8.71 -3.06
CA HIS A 388 3.01 8.70 -2.81
C HIS A 388 2.45 10.11 -2.71
N TYR A 389 1.27 10.30 -3.28
CA TYR A 389 0.43 11.47 -3.10
C TYR A 389 -1.01 11.12 -3.45
N GLY A 390 -1.87 11.10 -2.44
CA GLY A 390 -3.28 10.72 -2.65
C GLY A 390 -4.20 11.20 -1.54
N PRO A 391 -5.51 11.02 -1.74
CA PRO A 391 -6.54 11.46 -0.81
C PRO A 391 -6.74 10.45 0.31
N GLY A 392 -7.14 10.93 1.48
CA GLY A 392 -7.46 10.11 2.64
C GLY A 392 -6.32 10.03 3.63
N ASP A 393 -6.67 9.70 4.86
CA ASP A 393 -5.75 9.61 5.99
C ASP A 393 -5.58 8.14 6.37
N VAL A 394 -4.35 7.63 6.27
CA VAL A 394 -4.00 6.25 6.61
C VAL A 394 -4.40 5.83 8.02
N ARG A 395 -4.62 6.78 8.95
CA ARG A 395 -5.12 6.49 10.30
C ARG A 395 -6.53 5.90 10.31
N PHE A 396 -7.27 6.05 9.22
CA PHE A 396 -8.58 5.43 9.02
C PHE A 396 -8.51 4.12 8.22
N ALA A 397 -7.42 3.84 7.55
CA ALA A 397 -7.20 2.59 6.83
C ALA A 397 -7.28 1.38 7.79
N HIS A 398 -7.69 0.22 7.27
CA HIS A 398 -7.83 -1.05 8.02
C HIS A 398 -8.74 -0.99 9.25
N ALA A 399 -9.57 0.07 9.36
CA ALA A 399 -10.44 0.31 10.50
C ALA A 399 -11.91 0.44 10.09
N PRO A 400 -12.89 0.10 10.96
CA PRO A 400 -14.32 0.21 10.65
C PRO A 400 -14.82 1.65 10.43
N ARG A 401 -13.97 2.66 10.63
CA ARG A 401 -14.28 4.08 10.43
C ARG A 401 -13.59 4.63 9.18
N GLU A 402 -13.25 3.76 8.25
CA GLU A 402 -12.57 4.15 7.03
C GLU A 402 -13.41 5.13 6.22
N GLN A 403 -12.74 6.21 5.77
CA GLN A 403 -13.42 7.35 5.18
C GLN A 403 -12.46 8.25 4.39
N VAL A 404 -13.01 9.04 3.46
CA VAL A 404 -12.28 10.08 2.74
C VAL A 404 -13.12 11.35 2.61
N PRO A 405 -12.58 12.55 2.93
CA PRO A 405 -13.25 13.82 2.69
C PRO A 405 -13.36 14.12 1.19
N VAL A 406 -14.56 14.46 0.71
CA VAL A 406 -14.79 14.80 -0.71
C VAL A 406 -13.93 16.00 -1.13
N ALA A 407 -13.79 17.00 -0.28
CA ALA A 407 -12.99 18.19 -0.58
C ALA A 407 -11.52 17.84 -0.81
N GLU A 408 -10.95 16.93 -0.01
CA GLU A 408 -9.58 16.46 -0.17
C GLU A 408 -9.41 15.63 -1.44
N LEU A 409 -10.35 14.72 -1.71
CA LEU A 409 -10.38 13.91 -2.94
C LEU A 409 -10.33 14.81 -4.19
N VAL A 410 -11.19 15.83 -4.25
CA VAL A 410 -11.23 16.79 -5.36
C VAL A 410 -9.92 17.56 -5.48
N GLN A 411 -9.38 18.05 -4.36
CA GLN A 411 -8.16 18.85 -4.35
C GLN A 411 -6.95 18.05 -4.82
N VAL A 412 -6.78 16.81 -4.33
CA VAL A 412 -5.72 15.91 -4.78
C VAL A 412 -5.87 15.58 -6.26
N THR A 413 -7.07 15.29 -6.74
CA THR A 413 -7.34 15.02 -8.16
C THR A 413 -6.94 16.21 -9.04
N ARG A 414 -7.23 17.44 -8.63
CA ARG A 414 -6.83 18.66 -9.33
C ARG A 414 -5.31 18.82 -9.40
N SER A 415 -4.59 18.55 -8.31
CA SER A 415 -3.13 18.58 -8.27
C SER A 415 -2.50 17.54 -9.19
N LEU A 416 -3.02 16.30 -9.19
CA LEU A 416 -2.59 15.23 -10.10
C LEU A 416 -2.86 15.56 -11.56
N ALA A 417 -3.98 16.23 -11.86
CA ALA A 417 -4.32 16.65 -13.22
C ALA A 417 -3.35 17.71 -13.76
N VAL A 418 -2.98 18.69 -12.93
CA VAL A 418 -1.95 19.70 -13.28
C VAL A 418 -0.59 19.04 -13.47
N LEU A 419 -0.20 18.13 -12.57
CA LEU A 419 1.04 17.37 -12.72
C LEU A 419 1.08 16.58 -14.04
N ALA A 420 0.00 15.86 -14.37
CA ALA A 420 -0.09 15.08 -15.58
C ALA A 420 0.01 15.96 -16.84
N ALA A 421 -0.71 17.09 -16.88
CA ALA A 421 -0.64 18.05 -17.97
C ALA A 421 0.80 18.60 -18.17
N ARG A 422 1.47 18.99 -17.10
CA ARG A 422 2.86 19.51 -17.14
C ARG A 422 3.85 18.48 -17.64
N ARG A 423 3.89 17.32 -16.99
CA ARG A 423 4.89 16.30 -17.32
C ARG A 423 4.71 15.70 -18.69
N CYS A 424 3.48 15.57 -19.16
CA CYS A 424 3.19 15.04 -20.48
C CYS A 424 3.21 16.11 -21.59
N GLY A 425 3.51 17.37 -21.27
CA GLY A 425 3.61 18.47 -22.25
C GLY A 425 2.26 18.78 -22.89
N ALA A 426 1.21 18.96 -22.08
CA ALA A 426 -0.11 19.27 -22.59
C ALA A 426 -0.17 20.63 -23.29
N HIS A 427 -0.74 20.67 -24.49
CA HIS A 427 -0.98 21.90 -25.26
C HIS A 427 -2.33 21.82 -26.00
N LEU A 428 -2.79 22.98 -26.52
CA LEU A 428 -4.08 23.13 -27.25
C LEU A 428 -3.92 22.87 -28.74
#